data_7b0dec6556ba75a2d5a863d81b48af4a
#
_entry.id   7b0dec6556ba75a2d5a863d81b48af4a
#
_cell.length_a   1.000
_cell.length_b   1.000
_cell.length_c   1.000
_cell.angle_alpha   90.00
_cell.angle_beta   90.00
_cell.angle_gamma   90.00
#
_symmetry.space_group_name_H-M   'P 1'
#
loop_
_entity.id
_entity.type
_entity.pdbx_description
1 polymer ?
#
loop_
_entity_poly.entity_id
_entity_poly.type
_entity_poly.pdbx_seq_one_letter_code
_entity_poly.pdbx_strand_id
1 'polypeptide(L)'
;FSIPSRGLIGLRSQLMTDTRGTALIHSLLEGWTEYAGDMAMRLTGALVCDRAGVSTAYAIWGIQERGEMFVGPAIEVYEGMVVGENSREDDMNVNITREKKQTNMRSSSADEAIRLVPPRDMTLEKAIEFIADDEFVEVTPKSIRLRKKVLDAKKRPKRWQEIRASAESAS
;
A
#
# COMPACT_ATOMS: atom_id res chain seq x y z
N PHE A 1 -19.84 7.91 -20.79
CA PHE A 1 -19.32 8.75 -19.70
C PHE A 1 -18.10 9.48 -20.22
N SER A 2 -17.97 10.78 -19.92
CA SER A 2 -16.75 11.57 -20.14
C SER A 2 -15.99 11.66 -18.83
N ILE A 3 -14.69 11.35 -18.86
CA ILE A 3 -13.84 11.31 -17.67
C ILE A 3 -12.44 11.82 -18.01
N PRO A 4 -11.79 12.61 -17.16
CA PRO A 4 -10.38 12.97 -17.34
C PRO A 4 -9.48 11.72 -17.45
N SER A 5 -8.48 11.74 -18.34
CA SER A 5 -7.60 10.59 -18.62
C SER A 5 -6.95 9.99 -17.37
N ARG A 6 -6.62 10.84 -16.38
CA ARG A 6 -6.06 10.38 -15.09
C ARG A 6 -7.08 9.60 -14.24
N GLY A 7 -8.39 9.81 -14.41
CA GLY A 7 -9.44 9.02 -13.75
C GLY A 7 -9.64 7.63 -14.35
N LEU A 8 -8.99 7.31 -15.48
CA LEU A 8 -8.95 5.96 -16.02
C LEU A 8 -7.91 5.06 -15.31
N ILE A 9 -6.99 5.67 -14.57
CA ILE A 9 -5.98 4.91 -13.82
C ILE A 9 -6.72 4.12 -12.72
N GLY A 10 -6.51 2.80 -12.69
CA GLY A 10 -7.18 1.90 -11.73
C GLY A 10 -8.62 1.51 -12.08
N LEU A 11 -9.34 2.33 -12.86
CA LEU A 11 -10.75 2.06 -13.22
C LEU A 11 -10.93 0.69 -13.90
N ARG A 12 -10.01 0.33 -14.79
CA ARG A 12 -10.06 -0.97 -15.48
C ARG A 12 -9.95 -2.14 -14.49
N SER A 13 -8.99 -2.08 -13.57
CA SER A 13 -8.77 -3.12 -12.57
C SER A 13 -9.98 -3.26 -11.66
N GLN A 14 -10.54 -2.15 -11.22
CA GLN A 14 -11.74 -2.12 -10.40
C GLN A 14 -12.94 -2.71 -11.13
N LEU A 15 -13.22 -2.27 -12.35
CA LEU A 15 -14.34 -2.80 -13.15
C LEU A 15 -14.18 -4.29 -13.44
N MET A 16 -12.96 -4.76 -13.71
CA MET A 16 -12.72 -6.20 -13.91
C MET A 16 -12.97 -6.99 -12.63
N THR A 17 -12.64 -6.44 -11.46
CA THR A 17 -12.93 -7.07 -10.17
C THR A 17 -14.44 -7.10 -9.90
N ASP A 18 -15.13 -5.98 -10.04
CA ASP A 18 -16.56 -5.84 -9.76
C ASP A 18 -17.41 -6.71 -10.68
N THR A 19 -17.00 -6.86 -11.93
CA THR A 19 -17.71 -7.65 -12.94
C THR A 19 -17.19 -9.08 -13.08
N ARG A 20 -16.29 -9.52 -12.20
CA ARG A 20 -15.63 -10.84 -12.25
C ARG A 20 -15.01 -11.15 -13.62
N GLY A 21 -14.37 -10.14 -14.22
CA GLY A 21 -13.67 -10.26 -15.50
C GLY A 21 -14.54 -10.16 -16.76
N THR A 22 -15.83 -9.85 -16.64
CA THR A 22 -16.75 -9.80 -17.80
C THR A 22 -16.86 -8.41 -18.44
N ALA A 23 -16.31 -7.36 -17.83
CA ALA A 23 -16.39 -5.99 -18.35
C ALA A 23 -15.60 -5.82 -19.65
N LEU A 24 -16.22 -5.17 -20.63
CA LEU A 24 -15.55 -4.66 -21.82
C LEU A 24 -15.45 -3.14 -21.71
N ILE A 25 -14.22 -2.62 -21.81
CA ILE A 25 -13.94 -1.20 -21.64
C ILE A 25 -13.29 -0.68 -22.90
N HIS A 26 -13.93 0.32 -23.51
CA HIS A 26 -13.40 1.08 -24.63
C HIS A 26 -13.32 2.54 -24.21
N SER A 27 -12.20 3.19 -24.52
CA SER A 27 -12.00 4.62 -24.29
C SER A 27 -11.56 5.29 -25.58
N LEU A 28 -12.11 6.46 -25.86
CA LEU A 28 -11.74 7.31 -26.98
C LEU A 28 -11.41 8.69 -26.44
N LEU A 29 -10.38 9.33 -27.01
CA LEU A 29 -10.06 10.70 -26.69
C LEU A 29 -11.10 11.62 -27.36
N GLU A 30 -11.83 12.38 -26.56
CA GLU A 30 -12.85 13.33 -27.03
C GLU A 30 -12.23 14.71 -27.30
N GLY A 31 -11.21 15.10 -26.51
CA GLY A 31 -10.55 16.39 -26.65
C GLY A 31 -9.92 16.86 -25.34
N TRP A 32 -9.66 18.17 -25.28
CA TRP A 32 -9.12 18.85 -24.10
C TRP A 32 -10.25 19.55 -23.35
N THR A 33 -10.20 19.49 -22.03
CA THR A 33 -11.17 20.13 -21.15
C THR A 33 -10.44 20.89 -20.04
N GLU A 34 -11.16 21.74 -19.33
CA GLU A 34 -10.63 22.45 -18.18
C GLU A 34 -10.19 21.46 -17.09
N TYR A 35 -9.27 21.91 -16.23
CA TYR A 35 -8.76 21.10 -15.13
C TYR A 35 -9.89 20.76 -14.13
N ALA A 36 -10.20 19.50 -13.98
CA ALA A 36 -11.31 19.02 -13.15
C ALA A 36 -10.99 18.91 -11.64
N GLY A 37 -9.91 19.57 -11.17
CA GLY A 37 -9.48 19.49 -9.77
C GLY A 37 -8.70 18.22 -9.43
N ASP A 38 -8.30 18.03 -8.18
CA ASP A 38 -7.61 16.84 -7.73
C ASP A 38 -8.57 15.65 -7.64
N MET A 39 -8.10 14.50 -8.05
CA MET A 39 -8.86 13.25 -8.00
C MET A 39 -8.21 12.34 -6.96
N ALA A 40 -8.95 12.00 -5.92
CA ALA A 40 -8.49 11.02 -4.93
C ALA A 40 -8.35 9.65 -5.60
N MET A 41 -7.11 9.13 -5.66
CA MET A 41 -6.84 7.84 -6.30
C MET A 41 -6.98 6.67 -5.34
N ARG A 42 -6.72 6.90 -4.05
CA ARG A 42 -6.77 5.88 -3.01
C ARG A 42 -7.47 6.40 -1.75
N LEU A 43 -8.43 5.63 -1.24
CA LEU A 43 -9.14 5.93 0.01
C LEU A 43 -8.47 5.26 1.22
N THR A 44 -7.72 4.19 0.99
CA THR A 44 -7.04 3.39 2.01
C THR A 44 -5.64 3.92 2.30
N GLY A 45 -5.14 3.71 3.51
CA GLY A 45 -3.76 4.03 3.89
C GLY A 45 -2.77 2.95 3.47
N ALA A 46 -1.50 3.20 3.76
CA ALA A 46 -0.41 2.25 3.57
C ALA A 46 0.04 1.61 4.89
N LEU A 47 0.47 0.35 4.82
CA LEU A 47 1.28 -0.28 5.86
C LEU A 47 2.75 0.03 5.55
N VAL A 48 3.41 0.78 6.42
CA VAL A 48 4.76 1.30 6.18
C VAL A 48 5.74 0.71 7.18
N CYS A 49 6.85 0.16 6.70
CA CYS A 49 7.87 -0.43 7.55
C CYS A 49 8.54 0.63 8.43
N ASP A 50 8.71 0.35 9.73
CA ASP A 50 9.28 1.26 10.73
C ASP A 50 10.80 1.11 10.91
N ARG A 51 11.43 0.10 10.30
CA ARG A 51 12.87 -0.20 10.41
C ARG A 51 13.39 -1.07 9.28
N ALA A 52 14.71 -1.08 9.11
CA ALA A 52 15.37 -2.01 8.20
C ALA A 52 15.51 -3.40 8.82
N GLY A 53 15.49 -4.43 7.99
CA GLY A 53 15.70 -5.83 8.37
C GLY A 53 15.11 -6.80 7.36
N VAL A 54 14.91 -8.04 7.79
CA VAL A 54 14.30 -9.11 6.99
C VAL A 54 12.91 -9.40 7.51
N SER A 55 11.93 -9.45 6.63
CA SER A 55 10.54 -9.76 6.98
C SER A 55 10.40 -11.18 7.53
N THR A 56 9.61 -11.35 8.58
CA THR A 56 9.36 -12.65 9.21
C THR A 56 7.92 -13.11 9.02
N ALA A 57 7.72 -14.43 8.90
CA ALA A 57 6.39 -15.01 8.81
C ALA A 57 5.52 -14.66 10.03
N TYR A 58 6.14 -14.63 11.22
CA TYR A 58 5.46 -14.27 12.46
C TYR A 58 4.92 -12.84 12.47
N ALA A 59 5.73 -11.88 12.01
CA ALA A 59 5.31 -10.49 11.94
C ALA A 59 4.21 -10.27 10.87
N ILE A 60 4.37 -10.88 9.69
CA ILE A 60 3.39 -10.81 8.61
C ILE A 60 2.05 -11.37 9.08
N TRP A 61 2.04 -12.52 9.77
CA TRP A 61 0.82 -13.13 10.30
C TRP A 61 0.05 -12.18 11.22
N GLY A 62 0.73 -11.46 12.11
CA GLY A 62 0.09 -10.50 12.99
C GLY A 62 -0.36 -9.19 12.31
N ILE A 63 0.19 -8.88 11.14
CA ILE A 63 -0.11 -7.63 10.41
C ILE A 63 -1.20 -7.85 9.35
N GLN A 64 -1.29 -9.03 8.74
CA GLN A 64 -2.25 -9.31 7.66
C GLN A 64 -3.73 -9.20 8.09
N GLU A 65 -4.03 -9.19 9.39
CA GLU A 65 -5.37 -8.87 9.90
C GLU A 65 -5.75 -7.38 9.70
N ARG A 66 -4.77 -6.53 9.45
CA ARG A 66 -4.92 -5.08 9.32
C ARG A 66 -4.96 -4.61 7.88
N GLY A 67 -4.65 -5.47 6.93
CA GLY A 67 -4.62 -5.14 5.53
C GLY A 67 -3.94 -6.19 4.66
N GLU A 68 -3.82 -5.90 3.39
CA GLU A 68 -3.24 -6.77 2.39
C GLU A 68 -1.74 -6.52 2.25
N MET A 69 -0.93 -7.58 2.31
CA MET A 69 0.52 -7.48 2.23
C MET A 69 1.02 -7.49 0.77
N PHE A 70 2.08 -6.73 0.49
CA PHE A 70 2.79 -6.72 -0.81
C PHE A 70 4.10 -7.50 -0.76
N VAL A 71 4.57 -7.85 0.42
CA VAL A 71 5.82 -8.57 0.63
C VAL A 71 5.58 -9.86 1.40
N GLY A 72 6.28 -10.90 0.99
CA GLY A 72 6.31 -12.18 1.68
C GLY A 72 7.37 -12.24 2.78
N PRO A 73 7.54 -13.40 3.45
CA PRO A 73 8.62 -13.62 4.40
C PRO A 73 9.99 -13.71 3.71
N ALA A 74 11.04 -13.47 4.49
CA ALA A 74 12.45 -13.50 4.05
C ALA A 74 12.81 -12.47 2.98
N ILE A 75 12.10 -11.35 2.91
CA ILE A 75 12.39 -10.21 2.04
C ILE A 75 13.08 -9.12 2.83
N GLU A 76 14.15 -8.55 2.28
CA GLU A 76 14.80 -7.37 2.83
C GLU A 76 13.89 -6.14 2.72
N VAL A 77 13.67 -5.47 3.83
CA VAL A 77 12.86 -4.26 3.94
C VAL A 77 13.64 -3.15 4.62
N TYR A 78 13.22 -1.93 4.41
CA TYR A 78 13.84 -0.75 5.01
C TYR A 78 12.77 0.21 5.57
N GLU A 79 13.20 1.12 6.43
CA GLU A 79 12.32 2.13 7.01
C GLU A 79 11.71 3.01 5.91
N GLY A 80 10.40 3.19 5.96
CA GLY A 80 9.66 3.96 4.95
C GLY A 80 9.21 3.15 3.73
N MET A 81 9.60 1.88 3.59
CA MET A 81 9.09 1.00 2.55
C MET A 81 7.61 0.68 2.80
N VAL A 82 6.78 0.81 1.78
CA VAL A 82 5.37 0.38 1.82
C VAL A 82 5.31 -1.12 1.64
N VAL A 83 4.82 -1.82 2.64
CA VAL A 83 4.80 -3.30 2.70
C VAL A 83 3.40 -3.89 2.55
N GLY A 84 2.38 -3.04 2.48
CA GLY A 84 1.00 -3.46 2.31
C GLY A 84 0.02 -2.29 2.24
N GLU A 85 -1.22 -2.61 1.94
CA GLU A 85 -2.37 -1.70 1.98
C GLU A 85 -3.08 -1.84 3.33
N ASN A 86 -3.35 -0.73 4.01
CA ASN A 86 -4.09 -0.72 5.25
C ASN A 86 -5.60 -0.81 4.97
N SER A 87 -6.35 -1.55 5.75
CA SER A 87 -7.82 -1.57 5.67
C SER A 87 -8.48 -0.26 6.14
N ARG A 88 -7.71 0.64 6.76
CA ARG A 88 -8.15 1.97 7.20
C ARG A 88 -7.59 3.05 6.30
N GLU A 89 -8.16 4.24 6.38
CA GLU A 89 -7.73 5.40 5.58
C GLU A 89 -6.34 5.93 5.94
N ASP A 90 -5.90 5.78 7.19
CA ASP A 90 -4.63 6.30 7.67
C ASP A 90 -3.48 5.32 7.43
N ASP A 91 -2.29 5.87 7.18
CA ASP A 91 -1.06 5.10 7.15
C ASP A 91 -0.72 4.55 8.53
N MET A 92 -0.20 3.33 8.54
CA MET A 92 0.22 2.66 9.76
C MET A 92 1.68 2.22 9.68
N ASN A 93 2.49 2.65 10.65
CA ASN A 93 3.84 2.12 10.80
C ASN A 93 3.78 0.74 11.43
N VAL A 94 4.45 -0.22 10.79
CA VAL A 94 4.45 -1.62 11.19
C VAL A 94 5.86 -2.19 11.28
N ASN A 95 6.07 -3.04 12.27
CA ASN A 95 7.32 -3.81 12.39
C ASN A 95 7.14 -5.19 11.76
N ILE A 96 7.61 -5.33 10.51
CA ILE A 96 7.53 -6.58 9.76
C ILE A 96 8.73 -7.51 10.00
N THR A 97 9.74 -7.04 10.75
CA THR A 97 10.97 -7.80 11.03
C THR A 97 10.95 -8.48 12.40
N ARG A 98 9.83 -8.37 13.13
CA ARG A 98 9.71 -8.92 14.48
C ARG A 98 9.74 -10.45 14.46
N GLU A 99 10.67 -11.03 15.23
CA GLU A 99 10.74 -12.46 15.45
C GLU A 99 9.83 -12.92 16.60
N LYS A 100 9.42 -14.19 16.57
CA LYS A 100 8.73 -14.83 17.69
C LYS A 100 9.75 -14.99 18.84
N LYS A 101 9.45 -14.38 19.99
CA LYS A 101 10.28 -14.61 21.18
C LYS A 101 10.18 -16.08 21.58
N GLN A 102 11.30 -16.75 21.71
CA GLN A 102 11.36 -18.10 22.28
C GLN A 102 10.99 -17.98 23.75
N THR A 103 9.86 -18.56 24.15
CA THR A 103 9.50 -18.73 25.56
C THR A 103 9.86 -20.16 25.96
N ASN A 104 10.55 -20.32 27.10
CA ASN A 104 10.94 -21.64 27.64
C ASN A 104 9.76 -22.49 28.12
N MET A 105 8.53 -22.02 28.03
CA MET A 105 7.35 -22.82 28.31
C MET A 105 6.94 -23.62 27.08
N ARG A 106 7.26 -24.89 27.08
CA ARG A 106 6.71 -25.90 26.17
C ARG A 106 5.23 -26.12 26.47
N SER A 107 4.34 -25.34 25.88
CA SER A 107 2.96 -25.78 25.74
C SER A 107 2.88 -26.58 24.44
N SER A 108 2.48 -27.83 24.55
CA SER A 108 2.37 -28.82 23.46
C SER A 108 1.33 -28.43 22.37
N SER A 109 0.67 -27.29 22.50
CA SER A 109 -0.32 -26.78 21.55
C SER A 109 0.17 -25.54 20.77
N ALA A 110 1.43 -25.11 20.93
CA ALA A 110 1.88 -23.79 20.44
C ALA A 110 2.57 -23.79 19.05
N ASP A 111 2.67 -24.91 18.38
CA ASP A 111 3.21 -25.00 17.03
C ASP A 111 2.09 -25.14 15.97
N GLU A 112 1.04 -24.33 16.09
CA GLU A 112 0.15 -24.14 14.94
C GLU A 112 0.96 -23.54 13.78
N ALA A 113 0.94 -24.25 12.65
CA ALA A 113 1.57 -23.79 11.43
C ALA A 113 0.98 -22.44 11.04
N ILE A 114 1.81 -21.40 11.01
CA ILE A 114 1.42 -20.05 10.59
C ILE A 114 0.95 -20.14 9.14
N ARG A 115 -0.34 -19.93 8.90
CA ARG A 115 -0.89 -19.77 7.55
C ARG A 115 -0.82 -18.31 7.16
N LEU A 116 -0.06 -18.02 6.11
CA LEU A 116 0.01 -16.69 5.52
C LEU A 116 -0.92 -16.62 4.31
N VAL A 117 -1.62 -15.51 4.19
CA VAL A 117 -2.25 -15.13 2.93
C VAL A 117 -1.14 -14.75 1.95
N PRO A 118 -1.13 -15.27 0.71
CA PRO A 118 -0.14 -14.87 -0.27
C PRO A 118 -0.14 -13.35 -0.47
N PRO A 119 1.03 -12.72 -0.57
CA PRO A 119 1.12 -11.28 -0.82
C PRO A 119 0.57 -10.95 -2.21
N ARG A 120 0.00 -9.75 -2.35
CA ARG A 120 -0.41 -9.22 -3.65
C ARG A 120 0.82 -8.89 -4.48
N ASP A 121 0.95 -9.49 -5.66
CA ASP A 121 2.01 -9.16 -6.61
C ASP A 121 1.90 -7.70 -7.05
N MET A 122 2.98 -6.96 -6.89
CA MET A 122 3.08 -5.55 -7.25
C MET A 122 3.69 -5.41 -8.64
N THR A 123 2.83 -5.27 -9.65
CA THR A 123 3.23 -4.87 -11.01
C THR A 123 3.36 -3.35 -11.09
N LEU A 124 3.99 -2.83 -12.17
CA LEU A 124 4.10 -1.39 -12.36
C LEU A 124 2.74 -0.71 -12.44
N GLU A 125 1.78 -1.32 -13.12
CA GLU A 125 0.41 -0.82 -13.23
C GLU A 125 -0.24 -0.71 -11.86
N LYS A 126 -0.20 -1.77 -11.05
CA LYS A 126 -0.74 -1.78 -9.69
C LYS A 126 -0.03 -0.78 -8.79
N ALA A 127 1.27 -0.58 -8.96
CA ALA A 127 2.02 0.41 -8.21
C ALA A 127 1.58 1.84 -8.55
N ILE A 128 1.33 2.13 -9.84
CA ILE A 128 0.82 3.42 -10.30
C ILE A 128 -0.63 3.66 -9.83
N GLU A 129 -1.46 2.61 -9.80
CA GLU A 129 -2.82 2.68 -9.28
C GLU A 129 -2.86 2.94 -7.77
N PHE A 130 -1.89 2.38 -7.04
CA PHE A 130 -1.85 2.45 -5.57
C PHE A 130 -1.19 3.71 -5.04
N ILE A 131 -0.18 4.27 -5.73
CA ILE A 131 0.68 5.34 -5.23
C ILE A 131 -0.10 6.59 -4.82
N ALA A 132 0.25 7.16 -3.67
CA ALA A 132 -0.22 8.45 -3.19
C ALA A 132 0.84 9.55 -3.41
N ASP A 133 0.44 10.83 -3.24
CA ASP A 133 1.31 11.99 -3.52
C ASP A 133 2.57 12.04 -2.66
N ASP A 134 2.54 11.44 -1.47
CA ASP A 134 3.67 11.35 -0.54
C ASP A 134 4.53 10.08 -0.71
N GLU A 135 4.32 9.34 -1.79
CA GLU A 135 4.99 8.07 -2.09
C GLU A 135 5.79 8.12 -3.39
N PHE A 136 6.72 7.18 -3.54
CA PHE A 136 7.47 6.91 -4.76
C PHE A 136 7.40 5.46 -5.15
N VAL A 137 7.43 5.19 -6.45
CA VAL A 137 7.66 3.84 -7.00
C VAL A 137 9.15 3.68 -7.29
N GLU A 138 9.75 2.67 -6.72
CA GLU A 138 11.13 2.24 -7.02
C GLU A 138 11.10 1.09 -8.00
N VAL A 139 11.62 1.31 -9.19
CA VAL A 139 11.73 0.29 -10.23
C VAL A 139 13.18 -0.20 -10.29
N THR A 140 13.36 -1.48 -10.00
CA THR A 140 14.66 -2.14 -10.09
C THR A 140 14.59 -3.29 -11.11
N PRO A 141 15.70 -3.80 -11.63
CA PRO A 141 15.68 -4.93 -12.55
C PRO A 141 15.02 -6.20 -11.98
N LYS A 142 14.93 -6.31 -10.65
CA LYS A 142 14.42 -7.51 -9.96
C LYS A 142 13.07 -7.32 -9.30
N SER A 143 12.68 -6.09 -8.98
CA SER A 143 11.47 -5.84 -8.17
C SER A 143 10.95 -4.42 -8.35
N ILE A 144 9.64 -4.27 -8.17
CA ILE A 144 8.96 -2.99 -8.03
C ILE A 144 8.61 -2.85 -6.56
N ARG A 145 8.95 -1.70 -5.98
CA ARG A 145 8.70 -1.39 -4.57
C ARG A 145 8.05 -0.02 -4.46
N LEU A 146 7.29 0.15 -3.40
CA LEU A 146 6.72 1.44 -3.02
C LEU A 146 7.40 1.94 -1.76
N ARG A 147 7.63 3.24 -1.65
CA ARG A 147 8.16 3.85 -0.44
C ARG A 147 7.61 5.24 -0.20
N LYS A 148 7.63 5.67 1.03
CA LYS A 148 7.33 7.06 1.38
C LYS A 148 8.46 8.01 0.92
N LYS A 149 8.11 9.25 0.56
CA LYS A 149 9.08 10.32 0.28
C LYS A 149 9.96 10.60 1.49
N VAL A 150 9.34 10.69 2.69
CA VAL A 150 10.02 10.82 3.97
C VAL A 150 10.12 9.43 4.60
N LEU A 151 11.33 8.85 4.64
CA LEU A 151 11.54 7.50 5.16
C LEU A 151 11.39 7.43 6.68
N ASP A 152 11.91 8.42 7.40
CA ASP A 152 11.85 8.48 8.87
C ASP A 152 10.40 8.62 9.36
N ALA A 153 9.93 7.61 10.08
CA ALA A 153 8.57 7.56 10.62
C ALA A 153 8.20 8.75 11.51
N LYS A 154 9.19 9.32 12.20
CA LYS A 154 8.97 10.45 13.11
C LYS A 154 8.82 11.79 12.40
N LYS A 155 9.36 11.90 11.19
CA LYS A 155 9.35 13.13 10.38
C LYS A 155 8.18 13.15 9.39
N ARG A 156 7.47 12.04 9.21
CA ARG A 156 6.30 11.98 8.35
C ARG A 156 5.14 12.77 8.97
N PRO A 157 4.54 13.72 8.24
CA PRO A 157 3.34 14.41 8.70
C PRO A 157 2.19 13.38 8.81
N LYS A 158 1.33 13.59 9.77
CA LYS A 158 0.10 12.79 9.87
C LYS A 158 -0.95 13.40 8.93
N ARG A 159 -1.74 12.58 8.26
CA ARG A 159 -2.76 13.02 7.29
C ARG A 159 -3.65 14.16 7.82
N TRP A 160 -4.03 14.13 9.09
CA TRP A 160 -4.79 15.23 9.70
C TRP A 160 -4.04 16.56 9.78
N GLN A 161 -2.70 16.54 9.83
CA GLN A 161 -1.87 17.76 9.79
C GLN A 161 -1.82 18.35 8.40
N GLU A 162 -1.77 17.51 7.37
CA GLU A 162 -1.83 17.93 5.96
C GLU A 162 -3.18 18.53 5.61
N ILE A 163 -4.28 17.91 6.05
CA ILE A 163 -5.64 18.44 5.87
C ILE A 163 -5.79 19.82 6.53
N ARG A 164 -5.24 20.01 7.73
CA ARG A 164 -5.23 21.32 8.40
C ARG A 164 -4.41 22.36 7.63
N ALA A 165 -3.19 21.99 7.22
CA ALA A 165 -2.31 22.88 6.49
C ALA A 165 -2.92 23.31 5.13
N SER A 166 -3.57 22.40 4.42
CA SER A 166 -4.28 22.73 3.18
C SER A 166 -5.52 23.60 3.39
N ALA A 167 -6.25 23.41 4.49
CA ALA A 167 -7.38 24.27 4.84
C ALA A 167 -6.96 25.71 5.22
N GLU A 168 -5.83 25.84 5.94
CA GLU A 168 -5.24 27.13 6.30
C GLU A 168 -4.64 27.88 5.11
N SER A 169 -4.16 27.17 4.08
CA SER A 169 -3.63 27.77 2.85
C SER A 169 -4.71 28.22 1.86
N ALA A 170 -5.95 27.76 2.04
CA ALA A 170 -7.10 28.08 1.20
C ALA A 170 -7.98 29.24 1.77
N SER A 171 -7.63 29.72 2.97
CA SER A 171 -8.28 30.85 3.65
C SER A 171 -7.48 32.13 3.48
#